data_b3a421745155cf143738ccf6b27225d2
#
_entry.id   b3a421745155cf143738ccf6b27225d2
#
_cell.length_a   1.000
_cell.length_b   1.000
_cell.length_c   1.000
_cell.angle_alpha   90.00
_cell.angle_beta   90.00
_cell.angle_gamma   90.00
#
_symmetry.space_group_name_H-M   'P 1'
#
loop_
_entity.id
_entity.type
_entity.pdbx_description
1 polymer ?
#
loop_
_entity_poly.entity_id
_entity_poly.type
_entity_poly.pdbx_seq_one_letter_code
_entity_poly.pdbx_strand_id
1 'polypeptide(L)'
;MTLSFGIERMAIVGTGVMGSGIAQIAAQAGIQVKLFDARDGAAQTARENLGRTLAKLAEKGKITSAEADATLARLLVAGSLGELADSDLVVEAIIERLDAKQALLADLEAVVSADCILATNTSSLSVTSIARSCQHPERVAGFHFFNPVPLMKVVEVIDGLASDPLVGDRLVALAARMGHRGIRAKDTPGFIINHAGRAYSTEALQMLKEAIAEPADIDRILREGLGFRMGPLELFDLTALDVSHPVIESIYNQFYQEPRYRPAALTRQMLEAGFVGRKVGRGFYRYADGKMIDPPAPQPVPSVAALPPVWIGAENDQDRELLGELLKKLGATLEQGGHPSSEALCLLAPYGVDATTACQNFGTDPARTVCIDLLLDLQRHRCLMQNPATAPAMRDAAHALLAADGAGVTLINDSVGFVAQRVLALIVNLAGDIVQQRIASVDDLDEGVRRGLGYPQGPLAWATASARRAC
;
A
#
# COMPACT_ATOMS: atom_id res chain seq x y z
N MET A 1 14.11 -9.57 40.43
CA MET A 1 13.03 -8.59 40.30
C MET A 1 12.57 -8.65 38.85
N THR A 2 11.47 -9.30 38.60
CA THR A 2 10.79 -9.24 37.27
C THR A 2 10.23 -7.84 37.15
N LEU A 3 10.89 -7.00 36.36
CA LEU A 3 10.34 -5.70 35.97
C LEU A 3 8.99 -5.96 35.29
N SER A 4 7.91 -5.50 35.92
CA SER A 4 6.59 -5.49 35.31
C SER A 4 6.65 -4.52 34.13
N PHE A 5 6.81 -5.03 32.91
CA PHE A 5 6.81 -4.25 31.67
C PHE A 5 5.39 -3.82 31.24
N GLY A 6 4.40 -3.92 32.15
CA GLY A 6 2.99 -3.69 31.83
C GLY A 6 2.65 -2.20 31.73
N ILE A 7 2.12 -1.77 30.59
CA ILE A 7 1.44 -0.49 30.43
C ILE A 7 -0.03 -0.74 30.80
N GLU A 8 -0.48 -0.20 31.94
CA GLU A 8 -1.84 -0.36 32.46
C GLU A 8 -2.66 0.93 32.35
N ARG A 9 -1.99 2.09 32.30
CA ARG A 9 -2.60 3.41 32.20
C ARG A 9 -2.03 4.14 31.00
N MET A 10 -2.90 4.43 30.04
CA MET A 10 -2.55 5.15 28.82
C MET A 10 -3.28 6.49 28.79
N ALA A 11 -2.64 7.52 28.28
CA ALA A 11 -3.31 8.74 27.87
C ALA A 11 -3.29 8.89 26.35
N ILE A 12 -4.38 9.40 25.79
CA ILE A 12 -4.47 9.80 24.39
C ILE A 12 -4.69 11.30 24.32
N VAL A 13 -3.77 11.99 23.65
CA VAL A 13 -3.85 13.44 23.42
C VAL A 13 -4.21 13.68 21.95
N GLY A 14 -5.37 14.31 21.73
CA GLY A 14 -5.98 14.43 20.41
C GLY A 14 -7.00 13.30 20.17
N THR A 15 -8.29 13.65 20.28
CA THR A 15 -9.41 12.71 20.22
C THR A 15 -10.11 12.68 18.85
N GLY A 16 -9.35 12.96 17.78
CA GLY A 16 -9.80 12.78 16.40
C GLY A 16 -9.98 11.29 16.04
N VAL A 17 -10.11 11.01 14.75
CA VAL A 17 -10.35 9.64 14.24
C VAL A 17 -9.26 8.67 14.72
N MET A 18 -7.99 9.06 14.65
CA MET A 18 -6.87 8.20 15.06
C MET A 18 -6.86 7.98 16.58
N GLY A 19 -6.84 9.07 17.37
CA GLY A 19 -6.81 8.96 18.82
C GLY A 19 -8.00 8.19 19.40
N SER A 20 -9.21 8.41 18.88
CA SER A 20 -10.39 7.63 19.26
C SER A 20 -10.24 6.14 18.92
N GLY A 21 -9.71 5.81 17.74
CA GLY A 21 -9.47 4.42 17.36
C GLY A 21 -8.43 3.73 18.24
N ILE A 22 -7.33 4.41 18.59
CA ILE A 22 -6.29 3.89 19.50
C ILE A 22 -6.87 3.69 20.90
N ALA A 23 -7.63 4.67 21.40
CA ALA A 23 -8.31 4.57 22.70
C ALA A 23 -9.25 3.37 22.76
N GLN A 24 -10.02 3.12 21.70
CA GLN A 24 -10.94 1.98 21.62
C GLN A 24 -10.20 0.65 21.81
N ILE A 25 -9.15 0.40 21.03
CA ILE A 25 -8.44 -0.88 21.05
C ILE A 25 -7.64 -1.06 22.35
N ALA A 26 -7.10 0.02 22.92
CA ALA A 26 -6.43 -0.01 24.22
C ALA A 26 -7.42 -0.36 25.35
N ALA A 27 -8.58 0.29 25.40
CA ALA A 27 -9.61 -0.02 26.40
C ALA A 27 -10.19 -1.44 26.24
N GLN A 28 -10.35 -1.93 25.01
CA GLN A 28 -10.73 -3.32 24.73
C GLN A 28 -9.68 -4.33 25.22
N ALA A 29 -8.38 -3.96 25.18
CA ALA A 29 -7.27 -4.76 25.71
C ALA A 29 -7.13 -4.70 27.26
N GLY A 30 -8.08 -4.04 27.94
CA GLY A 30 -8.12 -3.95 29.40
C GLY A 30 -7.29 -2.81 29.99
N ILE A 31 -6.81 -1.87 29.18
CA ILE A 31 -6.00 -0.72 29.60
C ILE A 31 -6.93 0.43 30.01
N GLN A 32 -6.63 1.11 31.13
CA GLN A 32 -7.30 2.34 31.48
C GLN A 32 -6.80 3.48 30.58
N VAL A 33 -7.71 4.22 29.95
CA VAL A 33 -7.35 5.24 28.96
C VAL A 33 -7.94 6.58 29.36
N LYS A 34 -7.09 7.59 29.52
CA LYS A 34 -7.48 8.99 29.67
C LYS A 34 -7.49 9.69 28.31
N LEU A 35 -8.58 10.37 27.98
CA LEU A 35 -8.78 11.12 26.76
C LEU A 35 -8.62 12.61 27.05
N PHE A 36 -7.70 13.25 26.36
CA PHE A 36 -7.53 14.71 26.41
C PHE A 36 -7.54 15.30 25.00
N ASP A 37 -8.19 16.44 24.85
CA ASP A 37 -8.16 17.26 23.61
C ASP A 37 -8.13 18.74 24.00
N ALA A 38 -7.35 19.53 23.30
CA ALA A 38 -7.27 20.96 23.58
C ALA A 38 -8.57 21.72 23.20
N ARG A 39 -9.45 21.11 22.42
CA ARG A 39 -10.76 21.68 22.08
C ARG A 39 -11.78 21.28 23.12
N ASP A 40 -12.43 22.26 23.73
CA ASP A 40 -13.44 22.06 24.76
C ASP A 40 -14.52 21.05 24.32
N GLY A 41 -14.82 20.10 25.19
CA GLY A 41 -15.84 19.07 24.96
C GLY A 41 -15.48 17.99 23.94
N ALA A 42 -14.36 18.10 23.22
CA ALA A 42 -14.00 17.13 22.17
C ALA A 42 -13.70 15.75 22.76
N ALA A 43 -13.00 15.64 23.87
CA ALA A 43 -12.73 14.38 24.55
C ALA A 43 -14.02 13.70 25.06
N GLN A 44 -14.96 14.47 25.60
CA GLN A 44 -16.26 13.97 26.01
C GLN A 44 -17.06 13.45 24.81
N THR A 45 -17.13 14.23 23.72
CA THR A 45 -17.80 13.83 22.49
C THR A 45 -17.18 12.54 21.91
N ALA A 46 -15.86 12.41 21.94
CA ALA A 46 -15.17 11.19 21.49
C ALA A 46 -15.57 9.97 22.33
N ARG A 47 -15.59 10.12 23.67
CA ARG A 47 -16.03 9.05 24.57
C ARG A 47 -17.46 8.60 24.29
N GLU A 48 -18.39 9.54 24.07
CA GLU A 48 -19.78 9.25 23.72
C GLU A 48 -19.92 8.53 22.38
N ASN A 49 -19.14 8.96 21.37
CA ASN A 49 -19.08 8.31 20.07
C ASN A 49 -18.55 6.88 20.16
N LEU A 50 -17.53 6.66 20.99
CA LEU A 50 -17.01 5.33 21.27
C LEU A 50 -18.06 4.46 21.96
N GLY A 51 -18.80 4.99 22.93
CA GLY A 51 -19.91 4.29 23.57
C GLY A 51 -20.96 3.82 22.55
N ARG A 52 -21.36 4.72 21.64
CA ARG A 52 -22.29 4.36 20.54
C ARG A 52 -21.71 3.28 19.60
N THR A 53 -20.42 3.35 19.32
CA THR A 53 -19.73 2.35 18.50
C THR A 53 -19.68 0.99 19.17
N LEU A 54 -19.36 0.94 20.48
CA LEU A 54 -19.33 -0.29 21.27
C LEU A 54 -20.73 -0.93 21.37
N ALA A 55 -21.78 -0.12 21.60
CA ALA A 55 -23.16 -0.60 21.61
C ALA A 55 -23.54 -1.25 20.26
N LYS A 56 -23.21 -0.62 19.12
CA LYS A 56 -23.44 -1.19 17.79
C LYS A 56 -22.65 -2.48 17.55
N LEU A 57 -21.45 -2.63 18.12
CA LEU A 57 -20.69 -3.87 18.02
C LEU A 57 -21.36 -4.99 18.84
N ALA A 58 -21.92 -4.66 20.02
CA ALA A 58 -22.68 -5.59 20.83
C ALA A 58 -23.98 -6.01 20.13
N GLU A 59 -24.76 -5.07 19.58
CA GLU A 59 -25.96 -5.37 18.77
C GLU A 59 -25.67 -6.31 17.59
N LYS A 60 -24.49 -6.20 16.97
CA LYS A 60 -24.04 -7.06 15.88
C LYS A 60 -23.42 -8.38 16.35
N GLY A 61 -23.39 -8.66 17.65
CA GLY A 61 -22.81 -9.85 18.22
C GLY A 61 -21.27 -9.95 18.05
N LYS A 62 -20.59 -8.84 17.83
CA LYS A 62 -19.12 -8.79 17.70
C LYS A 62 -18.42 -8.81 19.05
N ILE A 63 -19.07 -8.28 20.07
CA ILE A 63 -18.70 -8.29 21.48
C ILE A 63 -19.96 -8.49 22.31
N THR A 64 -19.83 -8.86 23.57
CA THR A 64 -20.97 -8.89 24.52
C THR A 64 -21.29 -7.50 25.06
N SER A 65 -22.49 -7.28 25.56
CA SER A 65 -22.86 -6.03 26.24
C SER A 65 -21.97 -5.75 27.45
N ALA A 66 -21.63 -6.79 28.22
CA ALA A 66 -20.72 -6.67 29.36
C ALA A 66 -19.30 -6.22 28.95
N GLU A 67 -18.78 -6.71 27.83
CA GLU A 67 -17.50 -6.26 27.27
C GLU A 67 -17.58 -4.80 26.79
N ALA A 68 -18.68 -4.39 26.18
CA ALA A 68 -18.90 -3.02 25.76
C ALA A 68 -18.92 -2.07 26.95
N ASP A 69 -19.67 -2.39 28.01
CA ASP A 69 -19.76 -1.59 29.23
C ASP A 69 -18.40 -1.52 29.97
N ALA A 70 -17.71 -2.65 30.11
CA ALA A 70 -16.39 -2.70 30.71
C ALA A 70 -15.36 -1.90 29.92
N THR A 71 -15.42 -1.90 28.57
CA THR A 71 -14.55 -1.10 27.71
C THR A 71 -14.83 0.39 27.89
N LEU A 72 -16.11 0.79 27.90
CA LEU A 72 -16.50 2.19 28.10
C LEU A 72 -16.11 2.73 29.48
N ALA A 73 -16.18 1.89 30.51
CA ALA A 73 -15.79 2.25 31.88
C ALA A 73 -14.28 2.55 32.01
N ARG A 74 -13.44 1.99 31.13
CA ARG A 74 -11.98 2.27 31.10
C ARG A 74 -11.64 3.57 30.37
N LEU A 75 -12.58 4.18 29.64
CA LEU A 75 -12.39 5.44 28.93
C LEU A 75 -12.77 6.60 29.85
N LEU A 76 -11.77 7.35 30.31
CA LEU A 76 -11.93 8.49 31.21
C LEU A 76 -11.65 9.78 30.44
N VAL A 77 -12.32 10.87 30.77
CA VAL A 77 -12.04 12.19 30.20
C VAL A 77 -11.17 12.97 31.18
N ALA A 78 -10.05 13.52 30.69
CA ALA A 78 -9.20 14.42 31.43
C ALA A 78 -9.49 15.87 31.02
N GLY A 79 -9.60 16.76 32.00
CA GLY A 79 -9.86 18.19 31.79
C GLY A 79 -8.59 19.01 31.60
N SER A 80 -7.42 18.46 31.92
CA SER A 80 -6.13 19.12 31.80
C SER A 80 -4.99 18.14 31.53
N LEU A 81 -3.86 18.62 31.02
CA LEU A 81 -2.64 17.80 30.90
C LEU A 81 -2.15 17.30 32.26
N GLY A 82 -2.34 18.07 33.34
CA GLY A 82 -1.97 17.68 34.71
C GLY A 82 -2.62 16.39 35.20
N GLU A 83 -3.81 16.05 34.72
CA GLU A 83 -4.51 14.82 35.05
C GLU A 83 -3.91 13.57 34.37
N LEU A 84 -2.94 13.74 33.43
CA LEU A 84 -2.25 12.65 32.76
C LEU A 84 -1.00 12.18 33.53
N ALA A 85 -0.64 12.78 34.64
CA ALA A 85 0.61 12.60 35.38
C ALA A 85 0.91 11.15 35.77
N ASP A 86 -0.13 10.33 36.04
CA ASP A 86 -0.01 8.93 36.42
C ASP A 86 0.01 7.93 35.25
N SER A 87 0.12 8.41 34.02
CA SER A 87 0.14 7.56 32.84
C SER A 87 1.47 6.82 32.69
N ASP A 88 1.41 5.56 32.26
CA ASP A 88 2.57 4.74 31.89
C ASP A 88 3.01 5.00 30.45
N LEU A 89 2.06 5.46 29.61
CA LEU A 89 2.25 5.82 28.21
C LEU A 89 1.31 6.97 27.83
N VAL A 90 1.84 7.97 27.15
CA VAL A 90 1.03 8.97 26.47
C VAL A 90 1.21 8.81 24.95
N VAL A 91 0.10 8.70 24.21
CA VAL A 91 0.12 8.70 22.74
C VAL A 91 -0.51 9.99 22.24
N GLU A 92 0.27 10.80 21.52
CA GLU A 92 -0.28 11.98 20.85
C GLU A 92 -0.75 11.64 19.44
N ALA A 93 -1.93 12.15 19.09
CA ALA A 93 -2.56 12.03 17.77
C ALA A 93 -3.19 13.38 17.38
N ILE A 94 -2.43 14.48 17.56
CA ILE A 94 -2.84 15.85 17.22
C ILE A 94 -2.53 16.16 15.75
N ILE A 95 -2.73 17.44 15.36
CA ILE A 95 -2.44 17.92 14.02
C ILE A 95 -0.99 17.63 13.60
N GLU A 96 -0.79 17.29 12.33
CA GLU A 96 0.52 16.89 11.77
C GLU A 96 1.41 18.12 11.50
N ARG A 97 1.82 18.79 12.58
CA ARG A 97 2.71 19.94 12.58
C ARG A 97 3.82 19.74 13.60
N LEU A 98 5.06 19.91 13.15
CA LEU A 98 6.25 19.65 13.98
C LEU A 98 6.28 20.54 15.23
N ASP A 99 6.07 21.85 15.06
CA ASP A 99 6.05 22.82 16.16
C ASP A 99 4.99 22.49 17.22
N ALA A 100 3.80 22.09 16.80
CA ALA A 100 2.72 21.73 17.72
C ALA A 100 3.03 20.46 18.50
N LYS A 101 3.60 19.43 17.83
CA LYS A 101 3.99 18.17 18.47
C LYS A 101 5.17 18.38 19.44
N GLN A 102 6.16 19.17 19.06
CA GLN A 102 7.28 19.53 19.91
C GLN A 102 6.84 20.25 21.19
N ALA A 103 5.98 21.27 21.05
CA ALA A 103 5.43 21.99 22.21
C ALA A 103 4.65 21.04 23.14
N LEU A 104 3.78 20.21 22.57
CA LEU A 104 3.00 19.25 23.37
C LEU A 104 3.88 18.25 24.11
N LEU A 105 4.92 17.69 23.47
CA LEU A 105 5.80 16.72 24.12
C LEU A 105 6.59 17.35 25.27
N ALA A 106 7.06 18.60 25.10
CA ALA A 106 7.71 19.34 26.18
C ALA A 106 6.78 19.59 27.38
N ASP A 107 5.52 19.96 27.11
CA ASP A 107 4.51 20.16 28.16
C ASP A 107 4.17 18.84 28.88
N LEU A 108 4.04 17.75 28.14
CA LEU A 108 3.78 16.42 28.69
C LEU A 108 4.95 15.93 29.54
N GLU A 109 6.18 16.15 29.09
CA GLU A 109 7.37 15.75 29.83
C GLU A 109 7.46 16.41 31.20
N ALA A 110 7.00 17.66 31.33
CA ALA A 110 6.94 18.37 32.61
C ALA A 110 5.88 17.82 33.59
N VAL A 111 4.92 17.03 33.08
CA VAL A 111 3.77 16.56 33.85
C VAL A 111 3.89 15.10 34.26
N VAL A 112 4.31 14.23 33.33
CA VAL A 112 4.33 12.78 33.54
C VAL A 112 5.60 12.30 34.25
N SER A 113 5.56 11.12 34.81
CA SER A 113 6.73 10.51 35.48
C SER A 113 7.88 10.27 34.50
N ALA A 114 9.10 10.16 35.01
CA ALA A 114 10.30 9.88 34.20
C ALA A 114 10.23 8.53 33.44
N ASP A 115 9.51 7.56 33.98
CA ASP A 115 9.33 6.23 33.38
C ASP A 115 8.21 6.17 32.34
N CYS A 116 7.42 7.24 32.19
CA CYS A 116 6.35 7.31 31.21
C CYS A 116 6.90 7.42 29.79
N ILE A 117 6.43 6.55 28.91
CA ILE A 117 6.74 6.61 27.48
C ILE A 117 5.93 7.73 26.84
N LEU A 118 6.58 8.53 25.98
CA LEU A 118 5.92 9.51 25.12
C LEU A 118 5.93 8.99 23.68
N ALA A 119 4.76 8.71 23.12
CA ALA A 119 4.62 8.16 21.80
C ALA A 119 3.92 9.14 20.86
N THR A 120 4.35 9.20 19.61
CA THR A 120 3.72 9.99 18.55
C THR A 120 3.08 9.10 17.49
N ASN A 121 1.87 9.43 17.08
CA ASN A 121 1.19 8.74 15.97
C ASN A 121 1.44 9.46 14.62
N THR A 122 2.52 10.21 14.50
CA THR A 122 2.90 10.86 13.23
C THR A 122 3.00 9.86 12.09
N SER A 123 2.60 10.30 10.89
CA SER A 123 2.71 9.49 9.66
C SER A 123 3.85 9.92 8.73
N SER A 124 4.40 11.13 8.94
CA SER A 124 5.30 11.78 7.98
C SER A 124 6.42 12.59 8.60
N LEU A 125 6.30 12.96 9.89
CA LEU A 125 7.32 13.73 10.58
C LEU A 125 8.35 12.78 11.23
N SER A 126 9.61 13.21 11.27
CA SER A 126 10.67 12.48 11.96
C SER A 126 10.40 12.45 13.47
N VAL A 127 10.39 11.24 14.04
CA VAL A 127 10.28 11.01 15.48
C VAL A 127 11.43 11.69 16.23
N THR A 128 12.64 11.60 15.67
CA THR A 128 13.83 12.29 16.18
C THR A 128 13.64 13.79 16.25
N SER A 129 13.04 14.38 15.20
CA SER A 129 12.76 15.82 15.18
C SER A 129 11.70 16.21 16.21
N ILE A 130 10.69 15.38 16.42
CA ILE A 130 9.66 15.61 17.44
C ILE A 130 10.27 15.52 18.84
N ALA A 131 11.10 14.51 19.11
CA ALA A 131 11.76 14.28 20.39
C ALA A 131 12.78 15.37 20.77
N ARG A 132 13.25 16.19 19.80
CA ARG A 132 14.26 17.22 20.03
C ARG A 132 13.90 18.24 21.13
N SER A 133 12.62 18.47 21.36
CA SER A 133 12.14 19.39 22.39
C SER A 133 12.16 18.79 23.81
N CYS A 134 12.32 17.48 23.95
CA CYS A 134 12.36 16.79 25.23
C CYS A 134 13.76 16.81 25.85
N GLN A 135 13.80 16.85 27.18
CA GLN A 135 15.04 16.69 27.96
C GLN A 135 15.47 15.21 28.02
N HIS A 136 14.50 14.29 27.93
CA HIS A 136 14.66 12.84 27.95
C HIS A 136 14.14 12.21 26.65
N PRO A 137 14.81 12.45 25.50
CA PRO A 137 14.37 11.93 24.21
C PRO A 137 14.46 10.39 24.11
N GLU A 138 15.20 9.73 25.01
CA GLU A 138 15.34 8.27 25.06
C GLU A 138 14.01 7.54 25.33
N ARG A 139 13.02 8.20 25.95
CA ARG A 139 11.68 7.66 26.21
C ARG A 139 10.65 8.01 25.15
N VAL A 140 11.08 8.65 24.06
CA VAL A 140 10.20 9.04 22.95
C VAL A 140 10.31 8.04 21.81
N ALA A 141 9.16 7.58 21.29
CA ALA A 141 9.09 6.69 20.11
C ALA A 141 7.89 7.00 19.22
N GLY A 142 7.93 6.57 17.97
CA GLY A 142 6.75 6.54 17.12
C GLY A 142 5.88 5.33 17.43
N PHE A 143 4.56 5.53 17.42
CA PHE A 143 3.56 4.47 17.56
C PHE A 143 2.45 4.71 16.54
N HIS A 144 2.78 4.41 15.27
CA HIS A 144 2.02 4.82 14.10
C HIS A 144 0.98 3.78 13.71
N PHE A 145 -0.29 4.10 13.96
CA PHE A 145 -1.45 3.30 13.59
C PHE A 145 -2.02 3.73 12.23
N PHE A 146 -2.79 2.84 11.62
CA PHE A 146 -3.44 3.05 10.31
C PHE A 146 -4.95 3.14 10.44
N ASN A 147 -5.57 4.02 9.66
CA ASN A 147 -7.02 4.20 9.65
C ASN A 147 -7.72 3.16 8.77
N PRO A 148 -8.78 2.49 9.23
CA PRO A 148 -9.41 2.54 10.56
C PRO A 148 -8.65 1.67 11.59
N VAL A 149 -8.23 2.26 12.70
CA VAL A 149 -7.37 1.59 13.71
C VAL A 149 -7.89 0.21 14.15
N PRO A 150 -9.19 0.00 14.45
CA PRO A 150 -9.67 -1.32 14.88
C PRO A 150 -9.59 -2.41 13.80
N LEU A 151 -9.51 -2.03 12.51
CA LEU A 151 -9.51 -2.95 11.37
C LEU A 151 -8.11 -3.22 10.82
N MET A 152 -7.24 -2.22 10.87
CA MET A 152 -5.87 -2.30 10.38
C MET A 152 -4.96 -2.90 11.44
N LYS A 153 -4.77 -4.24 11.39
CA LYS A 153 -4.13 -5.02 12.45
C LYS A 153 -2.60 -4.96 12.44
N VAL A 154 -2.06 -3.77 12.16
CA VAL A 154 -0.63 -3.47 12.15
C VAL A 154 -0.38 -2.09 12.77
N VAL A 155 0.75 -1.94 13.43
CA VAL A 155 1.25 -0.66 13.96
C VAL A 155 2.76 -0.62 13.81
N GLU A 156 3.28 0.49 13.30
CA GLU A 156 4.72 0.72 13.24
C GLU A 156 5.22 1.29 14.56
N VAL A 157 6.27 0.68 15.09
CA VAL A 157 7.00 1.15 16.26
C VAL A 157 8.32 1.73 15.78
N ILE A 158 8.46 3.06 15.86
CA ILE A 158 9.56 3.77 15.24
C ILE A 158 10.55 4.24 16.30
N ASP A 159 11.79 3.77 16.18
CA ASP A 159 12.88 4.23 17.03
C ASP A 159 13.49 5.51 16.43
N GLY A 160 13.38 6.62 17.15
CA GLY A 160 14.17 7.83 16.87
C GLY A 160 15.65 7.59 17.19
N LEU A 161 16.52 8.50 16.74
CA LEU A 161 17.99 8.37 16.96
C LEU A 161 18.40 8.25 18.42
N ALA A 162 17.63 8.83 19.33
CA ALA A 162 17.91 8.80 20.77
C ALA A 162 17.02 7.82 21.53
N SER A 163 16.05 7.18 20.91
CA SER A 163 15.11 6.27 21.60
C SER A 163 15.83 5.09 22.21
N ASP A 164 15.49 4.76 23.48
CA ASP A 164 15.96 3.53 24.12
C ASP A 164 15.27 2.33 23.44
N PRO A 165 16.03 1.31 22.98
CA PRO A 165 15.46 0.12 22.37
C PRO A 165 14.40 -0.58 23.21
N LEU A 166 14.49 -0.52 24.55
CA LEU A 166 13.49 -1.09 25.47
C LEU A 166 12.13 -0.41 25.36
N VAL A 167 12.09 0.87 25.02
CA VAL A 167 10.82 1.60 24.76
C VAL A 167 10.10 0.96 23.58
N GLY A 168 10.79 0.73 22.48
CA GLY A 168 10.23 0.06 21.32
C GLY A 168 9.78 -1.37 21.61
N ASP A 169 10.55 -2.15 22.40
CA ASP A 169 10.16 -3.52 22.79
C ASP A 169 8.86 -3.52 23.64
N ARG A 170 8.72 -2.56 24.55
CA ARG A 170 7.49 -2.37 25.33
C ARG A 170 6.29 -2.01 24.45
N LEU A 171 6.48 -1.16 23.43
CA LEU A 171 5.41 -0.78 22.49
C LEU A 171 5.03 -1.95 21.57
N VAL A 172 5.97 -2.78 21.11
CA VAL A 172 5.67 -4.01 20.36
C VAL A 172 4.85 -4.98 21.20
N ALA A 173 5.23 -5.19 22.45
CA ALA A 173 4.48 -6.05 23.39
C ALA A 173 3.06 -5.50 23.64
N LEU A 174 2.92 -4.18 23.79
CA LEU A 174 1.64 -3.51 23.94
C LEU A 174 0.77 -3.68 22.67
N ALA A 175 1.35 -3.51 21.51
CA ALA A 175 0.64 -3.71 20.24
C ALA A 175 0.04 -5.13 20.17
N ALA A 176 0.81 -6.15 20.54
CA ALA A 176 0.34 -7.54 20.58
C ALA A 176 -0.82 -7.72 21.58
N ARG A 177 -0.73 -7.12 22.78
CA ARG A 177 -1.83 -7.10 23.78
C ARG A 177 -3.09 -6.44 23.20
N MET A 178 -2.93 -5.38 22.39
CA MET A 178 -4.03 -4.68 21.72
C MET A 178 -4.54 -5.39 20.46
N GLY A 179 -4.04 -6.60 20.15
CA GLY A 179 -4.46 -7.41 19.00
C GLY A 179 -3.94 -6.90 17.66
N HIS A 180 -2.79 -6.20 17.68
CA HIS A 180 -2.10 -5.68 16.51
C HIS A 180 -0.70 -6.29 16.37
N ARG A 181 -0.22 -6.43 15.15
CA ARG A 181 1.19 -6.77 14.88
C ARG A 181 2.01 -5.50 14.98
N GLY A 182 2.85 -5.39 16.02
CA GLY A 182 3.89 -4.36 16.09
C GLY A 182 5.05 -4.71 15.18
N ILE A 183 5.46 -3.80 14.32
CA ILE A 183 6.63 -3.92 13.44
C ILE A 183 7.64 -2.83 13.79
N ARG A 184 8.91 -3.20 13.94
CA ARG A 184 9.98 -2.25 14.29
C ARG A 184 10.51 -1.56 13.06
N ALA A 185 10.68 -0.25 13.13
CA ALA A 185 11.28 0.58 12.09
C ALA A 185 12.25 1.60 12.66
N LYS A 186 13.24 1.98 11.88
CA LYS A 186 14.01 3.21 12.14
C LYS A 186 13.21 4.44 11.70
N ASP A 187 13.55 5.58 12.30
CA ASP A 187 13.01 6.89 11.91
C ASP A 187 13.54 7.32 10.55
N THR A 188 12.87 6.88 9.50
CA THR A 188 13.17 7.20 8.10
C THR A 188 11.91 7.72 7.41
N PRO A 189 12.02 8.50 6.31
CA PRO A 189 10.85 9.08 5.64
C PRO A 189 9.86 8.02 5.18
N GLY A 190 8.63 8.09 5.70
CA GLY A 190 7.56 7.13 5.41
C GLY A 190 7.69 5.78 6.13
N PHE A 191 8.66 5.63 7.03
CA PHE A 191 8.91 4.45 7.85
C PHE A 191 9.01 3.17 7.00
N ILE A 192 8.12 2.19 7.18
CA ILE A 192 8.06 0.98 6.36
C ILE A 192 6.93 1.06 5.34
N ILE A 193 5.69 1.25 5.83
CA ILE A 193 4.49 1.04 5.02
C ILE A 193 4.30 2.16 3.99
N ASN A 194 4.44 3.42 4.40
CA ASN A 194 4.36 4.54 3.46
C ASN A 194 5.56 4.58 2.51
N HIS A 195 6.73 4.15 2.93
CA HIS A 195 7.93 4.05 2.10
C HIS A 195 7.76 2.94 1.04
N ALA A 196 7.51 1.70 1.45
CA ALA A 196 7.32 0.56 0.55
C ALA A 196 6.11 0.77 -0.40
N GLY A 197 5.04 1.38 0.10
CA GLY A 197 3.83 1.66 -0.67
C GLY A 197 4.03 2.66 -1.81
N ARG A 198 5.13 3.42 -1.81
CA ARG A 198 5.41 4.38 -2.91
C ARG A 198 5.54 3.69 -4.25
N ALA A 199 6.19 2.52 -4.30
CA ALA A 199 6.39 1.78 -5.55
C ALA A 199 5.08 1.58 -6.33
N TYR A 200 4.02 1.16 -5.64
CA TYR A 200 2.73 0.85 -6.26
C TYR A 200 2.09 2.07 -6.91
N SER A 201 2.16 3.21 -6.24
CA SER A 201 1.51 4.43 -6.70
C SER A 201 2.37 5.25 -7.66
N THR A 202 3.68 5.40 -7.40
CA THR A 202 4.54 6.22 -8.26
C THR A 202 4.77 5.58 -9.62
N GLU A 203 4.92 4.24 -9.69
CA GLU A 203 5.09 3.54 -10.96
C GLU A 203 3.83 3.60 -11.82
N ALA A 204 2.64 3.46 -11.22
CA ALA A 204 1.39 3.62 -11.93
C ALA A 204 1.25 5.02 -12.57
N LEU A 205 1.61 6.08 -11.82
CA LEU A 205 1.59 7.44 -12.34
C LEU A 205 2.63 7.66 -13.45
N GLN A 206 3.78 7.00 -13.36
CA GLN A 206 4.79 7.05 -14.42
C GLN A 206 4.28 6.39 -15.70
N MET A 207 3.63 5.23 -15.60
CA MET A 207 3.01 4.55 -16.73
C MET A 207 1.91 5.39 -17.40
N LEU A 208 1.09 6.12 -16.63
CA LEU A 208 0.11 7.06 -17.18
C LEU A 208 0.78 8.20 -17.95
N LYS A 209 1.86 8.77 -17.40
CA LYS A 209 2.63 9.83 -18.07
C LYS A 209 3.23 9.34 -19.38
N GLU A 210 3.62 8.09 -19.46
CA GLU A 210 4.20 7.44 -20.65
C GLU A 210 3.11 6.96 -21.64
N ALA A 211 1.83 7.15 -21.31
CA ALA A 211 0.69 6.69 -22.12
C ALA A 211 0.72 5.18 -22.43
N ILE A 212 1.17 4.37 -21.48
CA ILE A 212 1.28 2.92 -21.62
C ILE A 212 -0.10 2.27 -21.66
N ALA A 213 -1.00 2.70 -20.77
CA ALA A 213 -2.37 2.23 -20.66
C ALA A 213 -3.25 3.28 -19.96
N GLU A 214 -4.57 3.14 -20.12
CA GLU A 214 -5.54 3.97 -19.41
C GLU A 214 -5.58 3.61 -17.91
N PRO A 215 -6.04 4.54 -17.02
CA PRO A 215 -6.14 4.29 -15.60
C PRO A 215 -6.83 2.97 -15.24
N ALA A 216 -7.97 2.70 -15.87
CA ALA A 216 -8.77 1.50 -15.60
C ALA A 216 -8.07 0.21 -16.03
N ASP A 217 -7.25 0.27 -17.06
CA ASP A 217 -6.49 -0.90 -17.54
C ASP A 217 -5.32 -1.23 -16.62
N ILE A 218 -4.59 -0.21 -16.14
CA ILE A 218 -3.56 -0.40 -15.12
C ILE A 218 -4.15 -1.03 -13.85
N ASP A 219 -5.25 -0.47 -13.35
CA ASP A 219 -5.93 -0.96 -12.16
C ASP A 219 -6.43 -2.40 -12.34
N ARG A 220 -7.00 -2.72 -13.50
CA ARG A 220 -7.51 -4.05 -13.84
C ARG A 220 -6.40 -5.09 -13.90
N ILE A 221 -5.30 -4.81 -14.59
CA ILE A 221 -4.15 -5.72 -14.68
C ILE A 221 -3.64 -6.08 -13.28
N LEU A 222 -3.46 -5.09 -12.41
CA LEU A 222 -2.90 -5.30 -11.08
C LEU A 222 -3.90 -5.99 -10.14
N ARG A 223 -5.19 -5.65 -10.22
CA ARG A 223 -6.22 -6.25 -9.39
C ARG A 223 -6.52 -7.70 -9.82
N GLU A 224 -6.78 -7.91 -11.10
CA GLU A 224 -7.23 -9.21 -11.61
C GLU A 224 -6.07 -10.15 -11.89
N GLY A 225 -4.94 -9.63 -12.40
CA GLY A 225 -3.79 -10.43 -12.77
C GLY A 225 -2.83 -10.75 -11.61
N LEU A 226 -2.63 -9.81 -10.67
CA LEU A 226 -1.73 -10.00 -9.53
C LEU A 226 -2.45 -10.20 -8.19
N GLY A 227 -3.78 -10.00 -8.13
CA GLY A 227 -4.57 -10.22 -6.93
C GLY A 227 -4.51 -9.09 -5.90
N PHE A 228 -4.10 -7.88 -6.28
CA PHE A 228 -4.27 -6.70 -5.41
C PHE A 228 -5.75 -6.45 -5.15
N ARG A 229 -6.09 -6.00 -3.94
CA ARG A 229 -7.48 -5.72 -3.57
C ARG A 229 -8.06 -4.55 -4.34
N MET A 230 -7.23 -3.61 -4.73
CA MET A 230 -7.58 -2.35 -5.38
C MET A 230 -6.44 -1.92 -6.30
N GLY A 231 -6.77 -1.34 -7.45
CA GLY A 231 -5.78 -0.75 -8.32
C GLY A 231 -5.17 0.53 -7.74
N PRO A 232 -3.98 0.96 -8.19
CA PRO A 232 -3.29 2.13 -7.63
C PRO A 232 -4.05 3.45 -7.84
N LEU A 233 -4.80 3.59 -8.94
CA LEU A 233 -5.55 4.81 -9.23
C LEU A 233 -6.87 4.84 -8.42
N GLU A 234 -7.52 3.69 -8.25
CA GLU A 234 -8.63 3.52 -7.30
C GLU A 234 -8.19 3.83 -5.86
N LEU A 235 -6.97 3.44 -5.48
CA LEU A 235 -6.40 3.70 -4.17
C LEU A 235 -6.17 5.20 -3.94
N PHE A 236 -5.69 5.94 -4.93
CA PHE A 236 -5.59 7.41 -4.84
C PHE A 236 -6.95 8.05 -4.60
N ASP A 237 -7.99 7.61 -5.29
CA ASP A 237 -9.34 8.13 -5.10
C ASP A 237 -9.93 7.78 -3.73
N LEU A 238 -9.57 6.63 -3.16
CA LEU A 238 -9.98 6.22 -1.81
C LEU A 238 -9.29 7.04 -0.72
N THR A 239 -7.97 7.21 -0.83
CA THR A 239 -7.15 7.91 0.18
C THR A 239 -7.24 9.41 0.06
N ALA A 240 -7.73 9.90 -1.07
CA ALA A 240 -7.85 11.29 -1.50
C ALA A 240 -6.51 11.99 -1.77
N LEU A 241 -6.43 12.69 -2.90
CA LEU A 241 -5.19 13.33 -3.37
C LEU A 241 -4.69 14.47 -2.49
N ASP A 242 -5.58 15.16 -1.78
CA ASP A 242 -5.19 16.20 -0.82
C ASP A 242 -4.51 15.63 0.45
N VAL A 243 -4.57 14.31 0.64
CA VAL A 243 -3.79 13.58 1.65
C VAL A 243 -2.57 12.92 1.00
N SER A 244 -2.80 12.16 -0.08
CA SER A 244 -1.76 11.30 -0.69
C SER A 244 -0.66 12.10 -1.38
N HIS A 245 -1.00 13.19 -2.10
CA HIS A 245 -0.03 13.98 -2.85
C HIS A 245 0.98 14.71 -1.95
N PRO A 246 0.58 15.42 -0.86
CA PRO A 246 1.52 15.98 0.11
C PRO A 246 2.45 14.94 0.75
N VAL A 247 1.96 13.73 1.01
CA VAL A 247 2.79 12.63 1.55
C VAL A 247 3.86 12.21 0.54
N ILE A 248 3.50 12.10 -0.76
CA ILE A 248 4.48 11.78 -1.81
C ILE A 248 5.54 12.89 -1.91
N GLU A 249 5.12 14.17 -1.94
CA GLU A 249 6.04 15.31 -1.98
C GLU A 249 6.96 15.33 -0.75
N SER A 250 6.42 15.07 0.44
CA SER A 250 7.18 15.03 1.68
C SER A 250 8.26 13.94 1.64
N ILE A 251 7.91 12.71 1.27
CA ILE A 251 8.87 11.60 1.16
C ILE A 251 9.94 11.92 0.10
N TYR A 252 9.54 12.40 -1.08
CA TYR A 252 10.47 12.78 -2.14
C TYR A 252 11.49 13.83 -1.68
N ASN A 253 11.04 14.87 -0.99
CA ASN A 253 11.91 15.92 -0.49
C ASN A 253 12.83 15.43 0.64
N GLN A 254 12.33 14.59 1.54
CA GLN A 254 13.11 14.04 2.65
C GLN A 254 14.17 13.03 2.17
N PHE A 255 13.96 12.36 1.05
CA PHE A 255 14.96 11.52 0.37
C PHE A 255 15.83 12.32 -0.63
N TYR A 256 15.91 13.64 -0.48
CA TYR A 256 16.73 14.53 -1.32
C TYR A 256 16.47 14.35 -2.82
N GLN A 257 15.20 14.28 -3.19
CA GLN A 257 14.71 14.13 -4.58
C GLN A 257 15.14 12.84 -5.28
N GLU A 258 15.22 11.75 -4.54
CA GLU A 258 15.44 10.41 -5.12
C GLU A 258 14.39 10.14 -6.22
N PRO A 259 14.82 9.85 -7.46
CA PRO A 259 13.90 9.73 -8.62
C PRO A 259 12.79 8.70 -8.44
N ARG A 260 13.03 7.62 -7.68
CA ARG A 260 12.02 6.57 -7.43
C ARG A 260 10.78 7.04 -6.67
N TYR A 261 10.89 8.17 -5.95
CA TYR A 261 9.78 8.76 -5.17
C TYR A 261 9.18 10.00 -5.82
N ARG A 262 9.58 10.32 -7.07
CA ARG A 262 9.18 11.57 -7.73
C ARG A 262 7.68 11.67 -7.89
N PRO A 263 7.06 12.79 -7.42
CA PRO A 263 5.64 13.07 -7.67
C PRO A 263 5.37 13.25 -9.16
N ALA A 264 4.14 12.94 -9.58
CA ALA A 264 3.69 13.21 -10.94
C ALA A 264 3.00 14.57 -11.04
N ALA A 265 3.24 15.31 -12.12
CA ALA A 265 2.56 16.59 -12.39
C ALA A 265 1.04 16.42 -12.48
N LEU A 266 0.56 15.28 -12.97
CA LEU A 266 -0.87 14.95 -13.09
C LEU A 266 -1.59 15.07 -11.75
N THR A 267 -1.06 14.45 -10.68
CA THR A 267 -1.71 14.47 -9.37
C THR A 267 -1.72 15.87 -8.75
N ARG A 268 -0.74 16.71 -9.05
CA ARG A 268 -0.73 18.12 -8.68
C ARG A 268 -1.84 18.90 -9.40
N GLN A 269 -1.97 18.70 -10.72
CA GLN A 269 -3.03 19.34 -11.51
C GLN A 269 -4.43 18.90 -11.05
N MET A 270 -4.61 17.60 -10.75
CA MET A 270 -5.88 17.08 -10.22
C MET A 270 -6.21 17.70 -8.87
N LEU A 271 -5.23 17.85 -7.98
CA LEU A 271 -5.40 18.50 -6.68
C LEU A 271 -5.84 19.96 -6.84
N GLU A 272 -5.18 20.71 -7.71
CA GLU A 272 -5.51 22.11 -8.02
C GLU A 272 -6.90 22.25 -8.66
N ALA A 273 -7.32 21.27 -9.46
CA ALA A 273 -8.66 21.21 -10.05
C ALA A 273 -9.75 20.74 -9.05
N GLY A 274 -9.38 20.35 -7.83
CA GLY A 274 -10.32 19.81 -6.86
C GLY A 274 -10.77 18.36 -7.14
N PHE A 275 -10.10 17.62 -8.04
CA PHE A 275 -10.39 16.23 -8.36
C PHE A 275 -9.65 15.31 -7.39
N VAL A 276 -10.05 15.36 -6.12
CA VAL A 276 -9.29 14.71 -5.05
C VAL A 276 -9.75 13.27 -4.73
N GLY A 277 -10.79 12.76 -5.39
CA GLY A 277 -11.24 11.38 -5.22
C GLY A 277 -12.68 11.23 -4.74
N ARG A 278 -12.97 10.09 -4.10
CA ARG A 278 -14.34 9.68 -3.67
C ARG A 278 -15.06 10.72 -2.83
N LYS A 279 -14.37 11.39 -1.92
CA LYS A 279 -14.99 12.33 -0.96
C LYS A 279 -15.62 13.55 -1.62
N VAL A 280 -15.19 13.90 -2.84
CA VAL A 280 -15.75 15.00 -3.64
C VAL A 280 -16.50 14.49 -4.88
N GLY A 281 -16.64 13.17 -5.04
CA GLY A 281 -17.32 12.56 -6.18
C GLY A 281 -16.49 12.48 -7.46
N ARG A 282 -15.21 12.92 -7.46
CA ARG A 282 -14.35 12.93 -8.63
C ARG A 282 -12.86 12.83 -8.28
N GLY A 283 -12.18 11.94 -8.97
CA GLY A 283 -10.75 11.74 -8.97
C GLY A 283 -10.31 11.19 -10.33
N PHE A 284 -9.56 10.10 -10.36
CA PHE A 284 -9.32 9.30 -11.57
C PHE A 284 -10.62 8.72 -12.13
N TYR A 285 -11.57 8.45 -11.23
CA TYR A 285 -12.90 7.96 -11.54
C TYR A 285 -13.98 8.94 -11.03
N ARG A 286 -15.24 8.61 -11.35
CA ARG A 286 -16.43 9.36 -10.89
C ARG A 286 -17.19 8.56 -9.84
N TYR A 287 -17.72 9.24 -8.84
CA TYR A 287 -18.40 8.61 -7.70
C TYR A 287 -19.71 9.33 -7.38
N ALA A 288 -20.69 8.53 -6.97
CA ALA A 288 -21.92 9.01 -6.31
C ALA A 288 -22.17 8.12 -5.09
N ASP A 289 -22.53 8.72 -3.96
CA ASP A 289 -22.75 8.02 -2.69
C ASP A 289 -21.63 7.08 -2.30
N GLY A 290 -20.36 7.48 -2.58
CA GLY A 290 -19.15 6.70 -2.30
C GLY A 290 -18.92 5.49 -3.21
N LYS A 291 -19.78 5.27 -4.21
CA LYS A 291 -19.63 4.19 -5.21
C LYS A 291 -19.19 4.76 -6.54
N MET A 292 -18.34 4.02 -7.23
CA MET A 292 -17.94 4.36 -8.60
C MET A 292 -19.15 4.30 -9.53
N ILE A 293 -19.36 5.35 -10.30
CA ILE A 293 -20.37 5.42 -11.36
C ILE A 293 -19.70 5.28 -12.71
N ASP A 294 -20.39 4.64 -13.65
CA ASP A 294 -19.90 4.40 -15.03
C ASP A 294 -18.48 3.78 -15.01
N PRO A 295 -18.27 2.61 -14.34
CA PRO A 295 -16.95 1.99 -14.29
C PRO A 295 -16.49 1.69 -15.72
N PRO A 296 -15.25 2.04 -16.11
CA PRO A 296 -14.75 1.79 -17.47
C PRO A 296 -14.82 0.31 -17.82
N ALA A 297 -15.49 0.01 -18.93
CA ALA A 297 -15.61 -1.36 -19.42
C ALA A 297 -14.23 -1.93 -19.80
N PRO A 298 -14.05 -3.26 -19.74
CA PRO A 298 -12.90 -3.92 -20.34
C PRO A 298 -12.80 -3.60 -21.85
N GLN A 299 -11.59 -3.69 -22.38
CA GLN A 299 -11.39 -3.57 -23.82
C GLN A 299 -12.22 -4.64 -24.55
N PRO A 300 -12.97 -4.27 -25.61
CA PRO A 300 -13.82 -5.22 -26.31
C PRO A 300 -12.96 -6.28 -27.03
N VAL A 301 -13.40 -7.53 -26.97
CA VAL A 301 -12.73 -8.63 -27.69
C VAL A 301 -13.00 -8.45 -29.20
N PRO A 302 -11.96 -8.33 -30.04
CA PRO A 302 -12.14 -8.19 -31.48
C PRO A 302 -12.77 -9.42 -32.13
N SER A 303 -13.60 -9.21 -33.15
CA SER A 303 -14.10 -10.29 -33.97
C SER A 303 -13.11 -10.55 -35.12
N VAL A 304 -12.60 -11.77 -35.24
CA VAL A 304 -11.65 -12.18 -36.29
C VAL A 304 -12.21 -13.32 -37.12
N ALA A 305 -12.00 -13.28 -38.40
CA ALA A 305 -12.53 -14.32 -39.32
C ALA A 305 -11.77 -15.65 -39.23
N ALA A 306 -10.46 -15.58 -38.99
CA ALA A 306 -9.59 -16.74 -38.83
C ALA A 306 -8.39 -16.34 -37.97
N LEU A 307 -7.90 -17.30 -37.17
CA LEU A 307 -6.68 -17.13 -36.39
C LEU A 307 -5.46 -17.61 -37.21
N PRO A 308 -4.38 -16.83 -37.27
CA PRO A 308 -3.13 -17.28 -37.90
C PRO A 308 -2.48 -18.36 -37.04
N PRO A 309 -1.56 -19.18 -37.58
CA PRO A 309 -0.71 -20.02 -36.79
C PRO A 309 0.13 -19.17 -35.83
N VAL A 310 0.47 -19.73 -34.65
CA VAL A 310 1.19 -18.99 -33.60
C VAL A 310 2.59 -19.58 -33.43
N TRP A 311 3.59 -18.73 -33.51
CA TRP A 311 4.96 -19.04 -33.15
C TRP A 311 5.27 -18.44 -31.76
N ILE A 312 5.90 -19.22 -30.87
CA ILE A 312 6.20 -18.81 -29.49
C ILE A 312 7.67 -18.42 -29.37
N GLY A 313 7.94 -17.20 -28.91
CA GLY A 313 9.25 -16.76 -28.43
C GLY A 313 9.25 -16.60 -26.91
N ALA A 314 10.09 -17.36 -26.21
CA ALA A 314 10.26 -17.27 -24.77
C ALA A 314 11.74 -17.39 -24.40
N GLU A 315 12.17 -16.76 -23.32
CA GLU A 315 13.57 -16.71 -22.90
C GLU A 315 14.07 -18.02 -22.33
N ASN A 316 13.17 -18.89 -21.84
CA ASN A 316 13.46 -20.21 -21.30
C ASN A 316 12.40 -21.24 -21.67
N ASP A 317 12.73 -22.52 -21.50
CA ASP A 317 11.85 -23.62 -21.90
C ASP A 317 10.59 -23.72 -21.03
N GLN A 318 10.67 -23.37 -19.73
CA GLN A 318 9.52 -23.42 -18.83
C GLN A 318 8.42 -22.44 -19.28
N ASP A 319 8.78 -21.23 -19.65
CA ASP A 319 7.86 -20.21 -20.15
C ASP A 319 7.30 -20.60 -21.51
N ARG A 320 8.12 -21.21 -22.36
CA ARG A 320 7.70 -21.74 -23.66
C ARG A 320 6.65 -22.85 -23.50
N GLU A 321 6.87 -23.77 -22.56
CA GLU A 321 5.92 -24.85 -22.25
C GLU A 321 4.63 -24.28 -21.67
N LEU A 322 4.71 -23.39 -20.66
CA LEU A 322 3.55 -22.74 -20.05
C LEU A 322 2.68 -22.06 -21.09
N LEU A 323 3.29 -21.26 -21.97
CA LEU A 323 2.57 -20.55 -23.02
C LEU A 323 2.02 -21.52 -24.08
N GLY A 324 2.78 -22.54 -24.42
CA GLY A 324 2.37 -23.60 -25.35
C GLY A 324 1.15 -24.39 -24.89
N GLU A 325 1.11 -24.75 -23.60
CA GLU A 325 -0.05 -25.42 -22.99
C GLU A 325 -1.29 -24.53 -22.99
N LEU A 326 -1.13 -23.26 -22.61
CA LEU A 326 -2.21 -22.29 -22.65
C LEU A 326 -2.78 -22.17 -24.06
N LEU A 327 -1.93 -21.96 -25.07
CA LEU A 327 -2.37 -21.76 -26.45
C LEU A 327 -3.02 -23.01 -27.06
N LYS A 328 -2.52 -24.21 -26.75
CA LYS A 328 -3.17 -25.47 -27.14
C LYS A 328 -4.57 -25.59 -26.54
N LYS A 329 -4.72 -25.24 -25.26
CA LYS A 329 -6.03 -25.24 -24.58
C LYS A 329 -7.00 -24.25 -25.23
N LEU A 330 -6.50 -23.13 -25.75
CA LEU A 330 -7.28 -22.12 -26.47
C LEU A 330 -7.54 -22.48 -27.94
N GLY A 331 -7.05 -23.63 -28.40
CA GLY A 331 -7.29 -24.11 -29.78
C GLY A 331 -6.36 -23.49 -30.84
N ALA A 332 -5.24 -22.89 -30.43
CA ALA A 332 -4.28 -22.32 -31.38
C ALA A 332 -3.53 -23.40 -32.18
N THR A 333 -3.29 -23.13 -33.44
CA THR A 333 -2.35 -23.89 -34.27
C THR A 333 -0.94 -23.40 -34.01
N LEU A 334 -0.11 -24.24 -33.36
CA LEU A 334 1.26 -23.88 -33.02
C LEU A 334 2.25 -24.24 -34.11
N GLU A 335 3.09 -23.29 -34.53
CA GLU A 335 4.25 -23.58 -35.37
C GLU A 335 5.38 -24.19 -34.56
N GLN A 336 6.05 -25.16 -35.19
CA GLN A 336 7.24 -25.80 -34.68
C GLN A 336 8.47 -25.29 -35.42
N GLY A 337 9.57 -25.12 -34.69
CA GLY A 337 10.83 -24.71 -35.31
C GLY A 337 11.46 -23.46 -34.73
N GLY A 338 12.68 -23.17 -35.14
CA GLY A 338 13.49 -22.06 -34.57
C GLY A 338 13.08 -20.68 -35.09
N HIS A 339 12.29 -20.59 -36.18
CA HIS A 339 11.86 -19.33 -36.75
C HIS A 339 10.40 -19.40 -37.18
N PRO A 340 9.64 -18.26 -37.09
CA PRO A 340 8.26 -18.18 -37.54
C PRO A 340 8.15 -18.19 -39.07
N SER A 341 7.06 -18.75 -39.62
CA SER A 341 6.70 -18.57 -41.01
C SER A 341 6.28 -17.13 -41.29
N SER A 342 6.08 -16.80 -42.59
CA SER A 342 5.61 -15.47 -43.00
C SER A 342 4.17 -15.17 -42.59
N GLU A 343 3.38 -16.18 -42.27
CA GLU A 343 1.97 -16.08 -41.90
C GLU A 343 1.75 -16.08 -40.35
N ALA A 344 2.77 -16.46 -39.60
CA ALA A 344 2.61 -16.67 -38.17
C ALA A 344 2.43 -15.37 -37.37
N LEU A 345 1.52 -15.37 -36.40
CA LEU A 345 1.53 -14.47 -35.29
C LEU A 345 2.70 -14.85 -34.38
N CYS A 346 3.63 -13.94 -34.14
CA CYS A 346 4.74 -14.12 -33.22
C CYS A 346 4.28 -13.67 -31.82
N LEU A 347 4.07 -14.62 -30.91
CA LEU A 347 3.72 -14.32 -29.52
C LEU A 347 4.95 -14.48 -28.65
N LEU A 348 5.48 -13.35 -28.12
CA LEU A 348 6.71 -13.31 -27.35
C LEU A 348 6.41 -13.11 -25.85
N ALA A 349 7.22 -13.72 -24.99
CA ALA A 349 7.13 -13.57 -23.54
C ALA A 349 8.44 -12.98 -22.96
N PRO A 350 8.69 -11.68 -23.16
CA PRO A 350 9.91 -11.04 -22.67
C PRO A 350 9.76 -10.60 -21.21
N TYR A 351 10.91 -10.44 -20.53
CA TYR A 351 10.99 -9.82 -19.22
C TYR A 351 11.81 -8.53 -19.27
N GLY A 352 11.25 -7.43 -18.74
CA GLY A 352 11.95 -6.17 -18.51
C GLY A 352 12.38 -5.41 -19.78
N VAL A 353 11.91 -5.82 -20.96
CA VAL A 353 12.15 -5.12 -22.24
C VAL A 353 10.82 -4.75 -22.90
N ASP A 354 10.87 -3.78 -23.81
CA ASP A 354 9.74 -3.41 -24.66
C ASP A 354 9.53 -4.41 -25.81
N ALA A 355 8.36 -4.35 -26.46
CA ALA A 355 8.02 -5.25 -27.56
C ALA A 355 8.91 -5.00 -28.79
N THR A 356 9.36 -3.77 -29.02
CA THR A 356 10.29 -3.41 -30.08
C THR A 356 11.64 -4.10 -29.88
N THR A 357 12.22 -4.03 -28.70
CA THR A 357 13.45 -4.72 -28.32
C THR A 357 13.28 -6.24 -28.37
N ALA A 358 12.14 -6.76 -27.89
CA ALA A 358 11.85 -8.19 -27.98
C ALA A 358 11.83 -8.69 -29.45
N CYS A 359 11.26 -7.92 -30.39
CA CYS A 359 11.32 -8.28 -31.81
C CYS A 359 12.76 -8.44 -32.29
N GLN A 360 13.67 -7.56 -31.91
CA GLN A 360 15.09 -7.64 -32.27
C GLN A 360 15.77 -8.87 -31.66
N ASN A 361 15.53 -9.13 -30.36
CA ASN A 361 16.14 -10.24 -29.64
C ASN A 361 15.72 -11.61 -30.20
N PHE A 362 14.46 -11.74 -30.63
CA PHE A 362 13.93 -12.99 -31.18
C PHE A 362 14.01 -13.06 -32.72
N GLY A 363 14.43 -11.99 -33.39
CA GLY A 363 14.50 -11.92 -34.86
C GLY A 363 13.16 -12.05 -35.53
N THR A 364 12.11 -11.47 -34.97
CA THR A 364 10.75 -11.54 -35.49
C THR A 364 10.36 -10.26 -36.25
N ASP A 365 9.40 -10.38 -37.17
CA ASP A 365 8.82 -9.24 -37.87
C ASP A 365 7.93 -8.42 -36.95
N PRO A 366 8.24 -7.12 -36.67
CA PRO A 366 7.45 -6.29 -35.75
C PRO A 366 5.96 -6.19 -36.13
N ALA A 367 5.64 -6.25 -37.44
CA ALA A 367 4.25 -6.16 -37.88
C ALA A 367 3.38 -7.36 -37.41
N ARG A 368 4.02 -8.50 -37.16
CA ARG A 368 3.35 -9.74 -36.76
C ARG A 368 3.61 -10.13 -35.28
N THR A 369 4.24 -9.24 -34.51
CA THR A 369 4.65 -9.54 -33.17
C THR A 369 3.76 -8.84 -32.13
N VAL A 370 3.32 -9.63 -31.15
CA VAL A 370 2.66 -9.19 -29.91
C VAL A 370 3.35 -9.88 -28.74
N CYS A 371 3.51 -9.18 -27.63
CA CYS A 371 4.10 -9.75 -26.40
C CYS A 371 3.03 -10.05 -25.35
N ILE A 372 3.28 -11.03 -24.46
CA ILE A 372 2.42 -11.43 -23.36
C ILE A 372 3.18 -11.47 -22.03
N ASP A 373 2.57 -10.98 -20.95
CA ASP A 373 3.13 -11.04 -19.59
C ASP A 373 2.82 -12.38 -18.91
N LEU A 374 3.85 -13.16 -18.59
CA LEU A 374 3.71 -14.44 -17.90
C LEU A 374 3.80 -14.33 -16.36
N LEU A 375 3.97 -13.14 -15.80
CA LEU A 375 3.94 -12.96 -14.33
C LEU A 375 2.52 -12.94 -13.76
N LEU A 376 1.51 -12.74 -14.61
CA LEU A 376 0.11 -12.69 -14.20
C LEU A 376 -0.48 -14.09 -13.95
N ASP A 377 -1.58 -14.13 -13.21
CA ASP A 377 -2.47 -15.30 -13.20
C ASP A 377 -3.22 -15.38 -14.55
N LEU A 378 -2.68 -16.15 -15.48
CA LEU A 378 -3.17 -16.27 -16.85
C LEU A 378 -4.58 -16.91 -16.95
N GLN A 379 -5.10 -17.50 -15.86
CA GLN A 379 -6.47 -18.01 -15.82
C GLN A 379 -7.49 -16.89 -15.55
N ARG A 380 -7.03 -15.79 -14.96
CA ARG A 380 -7.89 -14.66 -14.59
C ARG A 380 -7.75 -13.48 -15.54
N HIS A 381 -6.50 -13.09 -15.82
CA HIS A 381 -6.23 -11.91 -16.63
C HIS A 381 -4.92 -12.04 -17.41
N ARG A 382 -4.91 -11.59 -18.67
CA ARG A 382 -3.75 -11.58 -19.56
C ARG A 382 -3.45 -10.16 -20.00
N CYS A 383 -2.17 -9.78 -19.97
CA CYS A 383 -1.71 -8.49 -20.47
C CYS A 383 -0.90 -8.70 -21.74
N LEU A 384 -1.33 -8.05 -22.82
CA LEU A 384 -0.63 -8.02 -24.10
C LEU A 384 0.05 -6.68 -24.30
N MET A 385 1.18 -6.67 -25.00
CA MET A 385 1.89 -5.46 -25.38
C MET A 385 2.15 -5.46 -26.89
N GLN A 386 1.75 -4.39 -27.56
CA GLN A 386 2.03 -4.17 -28.98
C GLN A 386 3.23 -3.24 -29.15
N ASN A 387 3.98 -3.39 -30.23
CA ASN A 387 4.95 -2.40 -30.67
C ASN A 387 4.30 -1.41 -31.67
N PRO A 388 4.92 -0.27 -31.98
CA PRO A 388 4.34 0.73 -32.86
C PRO A 388 4.07 0.26 -34.32
N ALA A 389 4.72 -0.83 -34.74
CA ALA A 389 4.56 -1.39 -36.08
C ALA A 389 3.60 -2.59 -36.14
N THR A 390 3.09 -3.06 -34.99
CA THR A 390 2.17 -4.22 -34.92
C THR A 390 0.94 -3.99 -35.81
N ALA A 391 0.72 -4.86 -36.79
CA ALA A 391 -0.43 -4.77 -37.64
C ALA A 391 -1.74 -5.00 -36.90
N PRO A 392 -2.79 -4.19 -37.13
CA PRO A 392 -4.08 -4.34 -36.43
C PRO A 392 -4.64 -5.75 -36.48
N ALA A 393 -4.53 -6.43 -37.62
CA ALA A 393 -5.04 -7.81 -37.77
C ALA A 393 -4.33 -8.80 -36.85
N MET A 394 -3.01 -8.68 -36.64
CA MET A 394 -2.24 -9.55 -35.74
C MET A 394 -2.49 -9.23 -34.27
N ARG A 395 -2.59 -7.95 -33.95
CA ARG A 395 -3.01 -7.50 -32.63
C ARG A 395 -4.38 -8.05 -32.24
N ASP A 396 -5.36 -7.89 -33.12
CA ASP A 396 -6.74 -8.32 -32.92
C ASP A 396 -6.84 -9.85 -32.83
N ALA A 397 -6.06 -10.58 -33.65
CA ALA A 397 -5.97 -12.03 -33.57
C ALA A 397 -5.38 -12.52 -32.25
N ALA A 398 -4.31 -11.88 -31.76
CA ALA A 398 -3.74 -12.19 -30.45
C ALA A 398 -4.74 -11.95 -29.31
N HIS A 399 -5.44 -10.81 -29.35
CA HIS A 399 -6.46 -10.48 -28.34
C HIS A 399 -7.62 -11.49 -28.36
N ALA A 400 -8.19 -11.75 -29.54
CA ALA A 400 -9.29 -12.70 -29.69
C ALA A 400 -8.92 -14.13 -29.25
N LEU A 401 -7.73 -14.60 -29.64
CA LEU A 401 -7.22 -15.92 -29.22
C LEU A 401 -7.10 -16.01 -27.70
N LEU A 402 -6.47 -15.00 -27.09
CA LEU A 402 -6.19 -15.02 -25.65
C LEU A 402 -7.40 -14.67 -24.77
N ALA A 403 -8.52 -14.29 -25.38
CA ALA A 403 -9.82 -14.10 -24.71
C ALA A 403 -10.78 -15.27 -24.93
N ALA A 404 -10.41 -16.33 -25.67
CA ALA A 404 -11.32 -17.37 -26.14
C ALA A 404 -11.94 -18.23 -25.02
N ASP A 405 -11.30 -18.32 -23.85
CA ASP A 405 -11.82 -19.03 -22.68
C ASP A 405 -12.54 -18.13 -21.68
N GLY A 406 -12.72 -16.84 -22.00
CA GLY A 406 -13.39 -15.85 -21.16
C GLY A 406 -12.49 -15.16 -20.14
N ALA A 407 -11.19 -15.46 -20.11
CA ALA A 407 -10.24 -14.70 -19.28
C ALA A 407 -10.17 -13.24 -19.76
N GLY A 408 -9.98 -12.31 -18.82
CA GLY A 408 -9.78 -10.90 -19.17
C GLY A 408 -8.51 -10.69 -19.96
N VAL A 409 -8.55 -9.83 -20.97
CA VAL A 409 -7.36 -9.45 -21.75
C VAL A 409 -7.28 -7.93 -21.81
N THR A 410 -6.10 -7.40 -21.52
CA THR A 410 -5.78 -5.99 -21.71
C THR A 410 -4.58 -5.82 -22.60
N LEU A 411 -4.72 -5.00 -23.64
CA LEU A 411 -3.65 -4.61 -24.52
C LEU A 411 -3.08 -3.26 -24.07
N ILE A 412 -1.76 -3.20 -23.96
CA ILE A 412 -1.01 -1.97 -23.64
C ILE A 412 -0.11 -1.55 -24.79
N ASN A 413 0.32 -0.28 -24.77
CA ASN A 413 1.32 0.24 -25.67
C ASN A 413 2.73 -0.26 -25.31
N ASP A 414 3.69 0.00 -26.23
CA ASP A 414 5.09 -0.39 -26.05
C ASP A 414 5.69 0.22 -24.78
N SER A 415 6.34 -0.61 -23.97
CA SER A 415 6.86 -0.24 -22.65
C SER A 415 8.04 -1.10 -22.27
N VAL A 416 9.02 -0.52 -21.58
CA VAL A 416 10.13 -1.28 -20.99
C VAL A 416 9.60 -2.12 -19.82
N GLY A 417 9.12 -3.32 -20.16
CA GLY A 417 8.40 -4.22 -19.27
C GLY A 417 6.89 -3.94 -19.18
N PHE A 418 6.14 -4.97 -18.85
CA PHE A 418 4.69 -4.89 -18.67
C PHE A 418 4.31 -4.17 -17.37
N VAL A 419 3.05 -3.78 -17.24
CA VAL A 419 2.52 -3.12 -16.05
C VAL A 419 2.87 -3.88 -14.77
N ALA A 420 2.64 -5.19 -14.73
CA ALA A 420 2.93 -6.00 -13.55
C ALA A 420 4.45 -6.13 -13.30
N GLN A 421 5.23 -6.33 -14.35
CA GLN A 421 6.70 -6.42 -14.25
C GLN A 421 7.30 -5.15 -13.64
N ARG A 422 6.90 -3.98 -14.13
CA ARG A 422 7.38 -2.67 -13.67
C ARG A 422 7.03 -2.42 -12.20
N VAL A 423 5.77 -2.64 -11.85
CA VAL A 423 5.30 -2.44 -10.48
C VAL A 423 6.01 -3.40 -9.51
N LEU A 424 6.09 -4.70 -9.85
CA LEU A 424 6.78 -5.68 -9.01
C LEU A 424 8.28 -5.40 -8.89
N ALA A 425 8.94 -5.02 -9.98
CA ALA A 425 10.36 -4.67 -9.97
C ALA A 425 10.64 -3.50 -9.00
N LEU A 426 9.81 -2.44 -9.04
CA LEU A 426 9.99 -1.30 -8.13
C LEU A 426 9.62 -1.65 -6.68
N ILE A 427 8.56 -2.45 -6.46
CA ILE A 427 8.20 -2.95 -5.12
C ILE A 427 9.36 -3.73 -4.50
N VAL A 428 9.94 -4.68 -5.24
CA VAL A 428 11.07 -5.51 -4.77
C VAL A 428 12.32 -4.65 -4.56
N ASN A 429 12.59 -3.71 -5.45
CA ASN A 429 13.75 -2.82 -5.35
C ASN A 429 13.68 -1.96 -4.08
N LEU A 430 12.53 -1.30 -3.80
CA LEU A 430 12.38 -0.50 -2.59
C LEU A 430 12.40 -1.38 -1.33
N ALA A 431 11.82 -2.56 -1.38
CA ALA A 431 11.86 -3.52 -0.27
C ALA A 431 13.29 -3.97 0.05
N GLY A 432 14.07 -4.26 -0.99
CA GLY A 432 15.49 -4.57 -0.86
C GLY A 432 16.27 -3.44 -0.21
N ASP A 433 16.02 -2.21 -0.62
CA ASP A 433 16.65 -1.00 -0.07
C ASP A 433 16.33 -0.82 1.44
N ILE A 434 15.06 -0.99 1.83
CA ILE A 434 14.60 -0.90 3.22
C ILE A 434 15.36 -1.90 4.10
N VAL A 435 15.52 -3.14 3.66
CA VAL A 435 16.24 -4.18 4.41
C VAL A 435 17.75 -3.93 4.39
N GLN A 436 18.31 -3.54 3.26
CA GLN A 436 19.74 -3.23 3.13
C GLN A 436 20.16 -2.08 4.07
N GLN A 437 19.33 -1.06 4.21
CA GLN A 437 19.53 0.07 5.13
C GLN A 437 19.19 -0.30 6.59
N ARG A 438 18.74 -1.52 6.84
CA ARG A 438 18.28 -1.98 8.16
C ARG A 438 17.21 -1.09 8.77
N ILE A 439 16.31 -0.59 7.94
CA ILE A 439 15.14 0.17 8.38
C ILE A 439 14.17 -0.78 9.07
N ALA A 440 13.97 -1.97 8.50
CA ALA A 440 13.18 -3.06 9.06
C ALA A 440 13.81 -4.41 8.77
N SER A 441 13.37 -5.45 9.50
CA SER A 441 13.65 -6.85 9.15
C SER A 441 12.83 -7.29 7.93
N VAL A 442 13.24 -8.40 7.29
CA VAL A 442 12.49 -9.03 6.18
C VAL A 442 11.06 -9.35 6.62
N ASP A 443 10.92 -9.99 7.79
CA ASP A 443 9.62 -10.43 8.30
C ASP A 443 8.70 -9.25 8.64
N ASP A 444 9.24 -8.20 9.28
CA ASP A 444 8.45 -7.01 9.61
C ASP A 444 8.03 -6.23 8.35
N LEU A 445 8.90 -6.18 7.33
CA LEU A 445 8.58 -5.55 6.06
C LEU A 445 7.45 -6.31 5.33
N ASP A 446 7.61 -7.61 5.12
CA ASP A 446 6.64 -8.43 4.39
C ASP A 446 5.27 -8.48 5.11
N GLU A 447 5.27 -8.66 6.44
CA GLU A 447 4.04 -8.62 7.25
C GLU A 447 3.42 -7.21 7.28
N GLY A 448 4.23 -6.17 7.43
CA GLY A 448 3.79 -4.77 7.44
C GLY A 448 3.08 -4.39 6.14
N VAL A 449 3.68 -4.71 5.01
CA VAL A 449 3.12 -4.39 3.69
C VAL A 449 1.85 -5.21 3.42
N ARG A 450 1.82 -6.51 3.76
CA ARG A 450 0.61 -7.33 3.61
C ARG A 450 -0.56 -6.84 4.45
N ARG A 451 -0.31 -6.49 5.71
CA ARG A 451 -1.37 -6.05 6.64
C ARG A 451 -1.75 -4.58 6.48
N GLY A 452 -0.77 -3.72 6.19
CA GLY A 452 -0.95 -2.28 6.09
C GLY A 452 -1.40 -1.80 4.72
N LEU A 453 -0.90 -2.41 3.64
CA LEU A 453 -1.26 -2.03 2.26
C LEU A 453 -2.20 -3.04 1.60
N GLY A 454 -2.43 -4.19 2.22
CA GLY A 454 -3.27 -5.24 1.65
C GLY A 454 -2.66 -5.92 0.42
N TYR A 455 -1.34 -5.95 0.32
CA TYR A 455 -0.65 -6.66 -0.76
C TYR A 455 -0.94 -8.16 -0.67
N PRO A 456 -1.08 -8.86 -1.80
CA PRO A 456 -1.36 -10.30 -1.82
C PRO A 456 -0.19 -11.12 -1.28
N GLN A 457 1.03 -10.63 -1.45
CA GLN A 457 2.26 -11.25 -0.94
C GLN A 457 3.20 -10.21 -0.36
N GLY A 458 4.17 -10.65 0.44
CA GLY A 458 5.29 -9.81 0.87
C GLY A 458 6.20 -9.49 -0.32
N PRO A 459 6.77 -8.27 -0.37
CA PRO A 459 7.67 -7.86 -1.44
C PRO A 459 8.86 -8.80 -1.66
N LEU A 460 9.50 -9.29 -0.60
CA LEU A 460 10.65 -10.17 -0.70
C LEU A 460 10.26 -11.63 -0.95
N ALA A 461 9.04 -12.03 -0.59
CA ALA A 461 8.47 -13.30 -1.02
C ALA A 461 8.26 -13.33 -2.55
N TRP A 462 7.85 -12.22 -3.18
CA TRP A 462 7.82 -12.12 -4.65
C TRP A 462 9.21 -12.22 -5.27
N ALA A 463 10.21 -11.54 -4.71
CA ALA A 463 11.59 -11.64 -5.20
C ALA A 463 12.09 -13.10 -5.23
N THR A 464 11.81 -13.85 -4.17
CA THR A 464 12.19 -15.27 -4.08
C THR A 464 11.44 -16.14 -5.10
N ALA A 465 10.14 -15.89 -5.31
CA ALA A 465 9.34 -16.62 -6.28
C ALA A 465 9.78 -16.33 -7.73
N SER A 466 10.08 -15.07 -8.05
CA SER A 466 10.56 -14.65 -9.38
C SER A 466 11.96 -15.18 -9.69
N ALA A 467 12.86 -15.17 -8.69
CA ALA A 467 14.19 -15.75 -8.85
C ALA A 467 14.15 -17.26 -9.16
N ARG A 468 13.18 -17.99 -8.58
CA ARG A 468 12.99 -19.43 -8.89
C ARG A 468 12.47 -19.70 -10.30
N ARG A 469 11.84 -18.72 -10.96
CA ARG A 469 11.42 -18.84 -12.36
C ARG A 469 12.55 -18.46 -13.34
N ALA A 470 13.51 -17.64 -12.89
CA ALA A 470 14.64 -17.19 -13.70
C ALA A 470 15.86 -18.15 -13.63
N CYS A 471 15.86 -19.13 -12.71
CA CYS A 471 16.86 -20.21 -12.59
C CYS A 471 16.33 -21.52 -13.17
#